data_4b1b7140ce39f5a571541e8b7dbcdf88
#
_entry.id   4b1b7140ce39f5a571541e8b7dbcdf88
#
_cell.length_a   1.000
_cell.length_b   1.000
_cell.length_c   1.000
_cell.angle_alpha   90.00
_cell.angle_beta   90.00
_cell.angle_gamma   90.00
#
_symmetry.space_group_name_H-M   'P 1'
#
loop_
_entity.id
_entity.type
_entity.pdbx_description
1 polymer ?
#
loop_
_entity_poly.entity_id
_entity_poly.type
_entity_poly.pdbx_seq_one_letter_code
_entity_poly.pdbx_strand_id
1 'polypeptide(L)'
;MYKIMLADDEGVALDALRIMITTHFHEMEENIDIRIAQNSSQLSDIYQKYHPDILFLNIQMTGLHGIFSIRGLHAFYGDCLFIVVSYSHKTDYKREGFNMGIRDYLTKPLKREKVISSLSHAFRELDYHKKHQIQEQLNKESFDTVIPVIENGFISELLFPEQLHQNLSLYTSLLDIHAPYGWIMALKFSQITAHGTMCNPIGSVVQLQGQISYFRTIIKAFFPSAIIGPVLANRIFILIPSNSMPLSESEEAFRQKRSKDMETQLHRKLNLRFKIGLGEAQPMMNLAQSLKEAHEAVEQ
;
A
#
# COMPACT_ATOMS: atom_id res chain seq x y z
N MET A 1 -19.51 -12.40 -2.95
CA MET A 1 -20.05 -13.16 -4.10
C MET A 1 -18.87 -13.73 -4.86
N TYR A 2 -18.89 -15.04 -5.14
CA TYR A 2 -17.85 -15.73 -5.91
C TYR A 2 -18.27 -15.82 -7.37
N LYS A 3 -17.40 -15.42 -8.26
CA LYS A 3 -17.61 -15.48 -9.70
C LYS A 3 -16.92 -16.73 -10.26
N ILE A 4 -17.70 -17.70 -10.71
CA ILE A 4 -17.20 -18.95 -11.26
C ILE A 4 -17.46 -18.96 -12.76
N MET A 5 -16.44 -19.36 -13.52
CA MET A 5 -16.59 -19.57 -14.96
C MET A 5 -16.32 -21.03 -15.30
N LEU A 6 -17.18 -21.63 -16.12
CA LEU A 6 -17.05 -23.00 -16.62
C LEU A 6 -16.78 -22.93 -18.11
N ALA A 7 -15.66 -23.48 -18.56
CA ALA A 7 -15.26 -23.49 -19.97
C ALA A 7 -14.98 -24.90 -20.46
N ASP A 8 -15.86 -25.40 -21.32
CA ASP A 8 -15.76 -26.73 -21.94
C ASP A 8 -16.56 -26.70 -23.25
N ASP A 9 -16.12 -27.42 -24.28
CA ASP A 9 -16.84 -27.60 -25.55
C ASP A 9 -17.92 -28.69 -25.48
N GLU A 10 -17.92 -29.48 -24.41
CA GLU A 10 -18.93 -30.50 -24.15
C GLU A 10 -20.06 -29.95 -23.26
N GLY A 11 -21.22 -29.69 -23.83
CA GLY A 11 -22.38 -29.19 -23.07
C GLY A 11 -22.79 -30.06 -21.88
N VAL A 12 -22.70 -31.38 -22.04
CA VAL A 12 -23.00 -32.34 -20.96
C VAL A 12 -22.06 -32.19 -19.78
N ALA A 13 -20.76 -31.92 -20.01
CA ALA A 13 -19.79 -31.68 -18.95
C ALA A 13 -20.07 -30.36 -18.21
N LEU A 14 -20.45 -29.32 -18.93
CA LEU A 14 -20.86 -28.02 -18.37
C LEU A 14 -22.11 -28.12 -17.49
N ASP A 15 -23.15 -28.83 -17.97
CA ASP A 15 -24.38 -29.04 -17.21
C ASP A 15 -24.10 -29.89 -15.94
N ALA A 16 -23.29 -30.94 -16.06
CA ALA A 16 -22.89 -31.76 -14.92
C ALA A 16 -22.13 -30.93 -13.86
N LEU A 17 -21.13 -30.12 -14.26
CA LEU A 17 -20.42 -29.24 -13.34
C LEU A 17 -21.36 -28.25 -12.67
N ARG A 18 -22.22 -27.58 -13.45
CA ARG A 18 -23.19 -26.63 -12.92
C ARG A 18 -24.11 -27.26 -11.88
N ILE A 19 -24.69 -28.45 -12.21
CA ILE A 19 -25.57 -29.18 -11.28
C ILE A 19 -24.82 -29.57 -10.01
N MET A 20 -23.58 -30.11 -10.13
CA MET A 20 -22.77 -30.50 -8.97
C MET A 20 -22.52 -29.32 -8.03
N ILE A 21 -22.18 -28.16 -8.59
CA ILE A 21 -21.89 -26.94 -7.84
C ILE A 21 -23.17 -26.40 -7.16
N THR A 22 -24.24 -26.15 -7.94
CA THR A 22 -25.46 -25.54 -7.44
C THR A 22 -26.17 -26.43 -6.40
N THR A 23 -26.17 -27.76 -6.60
CA THR A 23 -26.79 -28.70 -5.65
C THR A 23 -26.03 -28.80 -4.34
N HIS A 24 -24.69 -28.70 -4.35
CA HIS A 24 -23.90 -28.82 -3.12
C HIS A 24 -23.84 -27.52 -2.33
N PHE A 25 -23.74 -26.41 -3.03
CA PHE A 25 -23.60 -25.08 -2.44
C PHE A 25 -24.91 -24.29 -2.48
N HIS A 26 -26.07 -24.97 -2.41
CA HIS A 26 -27.40 -24.34 -2.49
C HIS A 26 -27.62 -23.27 -1.40
N GLU A 27 -27.05 -23.45 -0.18
CA GLU A 27 -27.10 -22.45 0.90
C GLU A 27 -26.27 -21.20 0.59
N MET A 28 -25.37 -21.29 -0.37
CA MET A 28 -24.51 -20.18 -0.84
C MET A 28 -24.97 -19.64 -2.22
N GLU A 29 -26.16 -20.03 -2.72
CA GLU A 29 -26.61 -19.75 -4.09
C GLU A 29 -26.61 -18.23 -4.38
N GLU A 30 -27.02 -17.41 -3.44
CA GLU A 30 -26.99 -15.95 -3.53
C GLU A 30 -25.55 -15.37 -3.62
N ASN A 31 -24.55 -16.16 -3.21
CA ASN A 31 -23.15 -15.77 -3.19
C ASN A 31 -22.30 -16.36 -4.32
N ILE A 32 -22.90 -17.12 -5.24
CA ILE A 32 -22.21 -17.76 -6.36
C ILE A 32 -22.86 -17.31 -7.68
N ASP A 33 -22.11 -16.67 -8.56
CA ASP A 33 -22.51 -16.39 -9.94
C ASP A 33 -21.70 -17.30 -10.88
N ILE A 34 -22.39 -17.99 -11.81
CA ILE A 34 -21.78 -18.94 -12.74
C ILE A 34 -22.00 -18.47 -14.18
N ARG A 35 -20.89 -18.34 -14.94
CA ARG A 35 -20.89 -18.09 -16.37
C ARG A 35 -20.30 -19.26 -17.12
N ILE A 36 -20.79 -19.47 -18.35
CA ILE A 36 -20.43 -20.64 -19.17
C ILE A 36 -19.85 -20.15 -20.50
N ALA A 37 -18.76 -20.78 -20.93
CA ALA A 37 -18.18 -20.63 -22.25
C ALA A 37 -18.03 -21.99 -22.94
N GLN A 38 -18.50 -22.11 -24.17
CA GLN A 38 -18.45 -23.35 -24.95
C GLN A 38 -17.34 -23.37 -26.00
N ASN A 39 -16.63 -22.28 -26.17
CA ASN A 39 -15.49 -22.17 -27.09
C ASN A 39 -14.51 -21.08 -26.64
N SER A 40 -13.34 -21.04 -27.26
CA SER A 40 -12.26 -20.10 -26.90
C SER A 40 -12.64 -18.63 -27.10
N SER A 41 -13.45 -18.30 -28.09
CA SER A 41 -13.92 -16.91 -28.32
C SER A 41 -14.83 -16.45 -27.20
N GLN A 42 -15.84 -17.25 -26.84
CA GLN A 42 -16.73 -16.95 -25.71
C GLN A 42 -15.93 -16.88 -24.39
N LEU A 43 -14.96 -17.78 -24.20
CA LEU A 43 -14.10 -17.73 -23.03
C LEU A 43 -13.40 -16.39 -22.91
N SER A 44 -12.75 -15.92 -23.97
CA SER A 44 -12.03 -14.65 -23.97
C SER A 44 -12.95 -13.47 -23.71
N ASP A 45 -14.09 -13.40 -24.41
CA ASP A 45 -15.04 -12.30 -24.30
C ASP A 45 -15.70 -12.21 -22.92
N ILE A 46 -16.08 -13.35 -22.35
CA ILE A 46 -16.69 -13.41 -21.02
C ILE A 46 -15.65 -13.14 -19.96
N TYR A 47 -14.46 -13.73 -20.07
CA TYR A 47 -13.38 -13.55 -19.11
C TYR A 47 -13.02 -12.06 -18.93
N GLN A 48 -12.86 -11.33 -20.04
CA GLN A 48 -12.53 -9.89 -20.03
C GLN A 48 -13.57 -9.01 -19.34
N LYS A 49 -14.85 -9.36 -19.46
CA LYS A 49 -15.95 -8.55 -18.91
C LYS A 49 -16.35 -8.97 -17.50
N TYR A 50 -16.21 -10.25 -17.21
CA TYR A 50 -16.74 -10.87 -16.02
C TYR A 50 -15.71 -10.92 -14.87
N HIS A 51 -14.43 -11.06 -15.18
CA HIS A 51 -13.34 -11.23 -14.22
C HIS A 51 -13.64 -12.31 -13.19
N PRO A 52 -13.61 -13.61 -13.58
CA PRO A 52 -13.95 -14.71 -12.69
C PRO A 52 -12.90 -14.86 -11.58
N ASP A 53 -13.36 -15.21 -10.36
CA ASP A 53 -12.48 -15.60 -9.25
C ASP A 53 -11.93 -17.02 -9.47
N ILE A 54 -12.75 -17.92 -10.06
CA ILE A 54 -12.42 -19.32 -10.32
C ILE A 54 -12.82 -19.68 -11.75
N LEU A 55 -11.93 -20.35 -12.48
CA LEU A 55 -12.20 -20.87 -13.82
C LEU A 55 -11.96 -22.38 -13.89
N PHE A 56 -13.04 -23.15 -14.14
CA PHE A 56 -12.92 -24.53 -14.61
C PHE A 56 -12.64 -24.51 -16.10
N LEU A 57 -11.51 -25.01 -16.53
CA LEU A 57 -11.07 -24.93 -17.91
C LEU A 57 -10.74 -26.33 -18.49
N ASN A 58 -11.49 -26.75 -19.51
CA ASN A 58 -11.09 -27.88 -20.37
C ASN A 58 -9.94 -27.43 -21.27
N ILE A 59 -8.72 -27.91 -20.99
CA ILE A 59 -7.52 -27.56 -21.79
C ILE A 59 -7.53 -28.14 -23.20
N GLN A 60 -8.44 -29.08 -23.51
CA GLN A 60 -8.60 -29.69 -24.82
C GLN A 60 -9.69 -29.01 -25.67
N MET A 61 -10.33 -27.98 -25.12
CA MET A 61 -11.37 -27.23 -25.82
C MET A 61 -10.83 -26.65 -27.15
N THR A 62 -11.61 -26.73 -28.20
CA THR A 62 -11.23 -26.25 -29.55
C THR A 62 -10.81 -24.79 -29.55
N GLY A 63 -9.65 -24.50 -30.13
CA GLY A 63 -9.08 -23.15 -30.23
C GLY A 63 -8.23 -22.74 -29.02
N LEU A 64 -8.07 -23.62 -28.03
CA LEU A 64 -7.09 -23.44 -26.96
C LEU A 64 -5.84 -24.24 -27.28
N HIS A 65 -4.68 -23.64 -27.06
CA HIS A 65 -3.38 -24.31 -27.21
C HIS A 65 -2.87 -24.85 -25.86
N GLY A 66 -3.76 -25.50 -25.11
CA GLY A 66 -3.44 -26.12 -23.83
C GLY A 66 -2.92 -25.12 -22.79
N ILE A 67 -1.80 -25.47 -22.14
CA ILE A 67 -1.21 -24.69 -21.03
C ILE A 67 -0.77 -23.27 -21.42
N PHE A 68 -0.47 -23.01 -22.70
CA PHE A 68 -0.12 -21.68 -23.19
C PHE A 68 -1.30 -20.69 -23.09
N SER A 69 -2.53 -21.18 -23.21
CA SER A 69 -3.73 -20.36 -23.01
C SER A 69 -3.89 -19.94 -21.56
N ILE A 70 -3.53 -20.81 -20.61
CA ILE A 70 -3.54 -20.48 -19.17
C ILE A 70 -2.48 -19.43 -18.86
N ARG A 71 -1.26 -19.53 -19.43
CA ARG A 71 -0.22 -18.50 -19.31
C ARG A 71 -0.70 -17.13 -19.82
N GLY A 72 -1.33 -17.11 -20.98
CA GLY A 72 -1.89 -15.90 -21.55
C GLY A 72 -2.98 -15.30 -20.66
N LEU A 73 -3.92 -16.12 -20.20
CA LEU A 73 -4.98 -15.67 -19.31
C LEU A 73 -4.43 -15.17 -17.97
N HIS A 74 -3.49 -15.88 -17.35
CA HIS A 74 -2.88 -15.47 -16.09
C HIS A 74 -2.04 -14.19 -16.21
N ALA A 75 -1.29 -14.02 -17.32
CA ALA A 75 -0.50 -12.82 -17.55
C ALA A 75 -1.36 -11.55 -17.70
N PHE A 76 -2.58 -11.67 -18.22
CA PHE A 76 -3.49 -10.55 -18.41
C PHE A 76 -4.41 -10.28 -17.21
N TYR A 77 -4.70 -11.29 -16.36
CA TYR A 77 -5.78 -11.23 -15.36
C TYR A 77 -5.41 -11.84 -13.99
N GLY A 78 -4.16 -11.99 -13.69
CA GLY A 78 -3.40 -12.38 -12.48
C GLY A 78 -4.05 -13.12 -11.31
N ASP A 79 -5.27 -12.82 -10.94
CA ASP A 79 -5.85 -13.25 -9.65
C ASP A 79 -6.86 -14.41 -9.75
N CYS A 80 -7.11 -14.94 -10.94
CA CYS A 80 -8.04 -16.05 -11.15
C CYS A 80 -7.43 -17.39 -10.77
N LEU A 81 -8.15 -18.22 -10.01
CA LEU A 81 -7.77 -19.59 -9.69
C LEU A 81 -8.24 -20.55 -10.78
N PHE A 82 -7.30 -21.26 -11.39
CA PHE A 82 -7.61 -22.21 -12.46
C PHE A 82 -7.77 -23.64 -11.93
N ILE A 83 -8.90 -24.27 -12.22
CA ILE A 83 -9.14 -25.71 -12.04
C ILE A 83 -9.17 -26.35 -13.44
N VAL A 84 -8.13 -27.07 -13.78
CA VAL A 84 -7.99 -27.67 -15.11
C VAL A 84 -8.80 -28.96 -15.20
N VAL A 85 -9.57 -29.11 -16.28
CA VAL A 85 -10.32 -30.32 -16.60
C VAL A 85 -9.72 -30.96 -17.86
N SER A 86 -9.50 -32.29 -17.86
CA SER A 86 -8.91 -33.00 -19.00
C SER A 86 -9.24 -34.50 -19.00
N TYR A 87 -9.19 -35.14 -20.14
CA TYR A 87 -9.29 -36.60 -20.26
C TYR A 87 -8.00 -37.36 -19.90
N SER A 88 -6.85 -36.71 -19.90
CA SER A 88 -5.55 -37.37 -19.66
C SER A 88 -4.86 -36.85 -18.40
N HIS A 89 -4.24 -37.81 -17.67
CA HIS A 89 -3.35 -37.52 -16.56
C HIS A 89 -1.92 -37.20 -17.06
N LYS A 90 -1.73 -36.19 -17.91
CA LYS A 90 -0.36 -35.81 -18.28
C LYS A 90 0.30 -35.14 -17.07
N THR A 91 1.20 -35.85 -16.43
CA THR A 91 1.99 -35.47 -15.25
C THR A 91 2.86 -34.20 -15.47
N ASP A 92 3.16 -33.90 -16.72
CA ASP A 92 4.05 -32.77 -17.08
C ASP A 92 3.42 -31.39 -16.74
N TYR A 93 2.09 -31.29 -16.76
CA TYR A 93 1.41 -30.02 -16.44
C TYR A 93 1.37 -29.73 -14.94
N LYS A 94 1.54 -30.72 -14.05
CA LYS A 94 1.50 -30.49 -12.60
C LYS A 94 2.71 -29.73 -12.07
N ARG A 95 3.88 -29.91 -12.66
CA ARG A 95 5.12 -29.23 -12.23
C ARG A 95 5.21 -27.78 -12.70
N GLU A 96 4.74 -27.50 -13.92
CA GLU A 96 4.76 -26.16 -14.49
C GLU A 96 3.56 -25.30 -14.05
N GLY A 97 2.44 -25.94 -13.70
CA GLY A 97 1.16 -25.30 -13.45
C GLY A 97 1.06 -24.50 -12.14
N PHE A 98 1.82 -24.89 -11.10
CA PHE A 98 1.78 -24.19 -9.80
C PHE A 98 2.15 -22.71 -9.90
N ASN A 99 3.08 -22.37 -10.79
CA ASN A 99 3.52 -21.00 -11.02
C ASN A 99 2.58 -20.19 -11.94
N MET A 100 1.47 -20.81 -12.41
CA MET A 100 0.54 -20.22 -13.38
C MET A 100 -0.88 -20.08 -12.83
N GLY A 101 -1.09 -20.09 -11.52
CA GLY A 101 -2.42 -19.98 -10.93
C GLY A 101 -3.28 -21.26 -11.05
N ILE A 102 -2.71 -22.40 -11.53
CA ILE A 102 -3.42 -23.68 -11.55
C ILE A 102 -3.43 -24.26 -10.14
N ARG A 103 -4.64 -24.45 -9.61
CA ARG A 103 -4.84 -24.95 -8.24
C ARG A 103 -5.15 -26.43 -8.19
N ASP A 104 -5.83 -26.94 -9.20
CA ASP A 104 -6.16 -28.38 -9.25
C ASP A 104 -6.34 -28.88 -10.68
N TYR A 105 -6.26 -30.23 -10.82
CA TYR A 105 -6.47 -30.95 -12.06
C TYR A 105 -7.54 -32.02 -11.85
N LEU A 106 -8.63 -31.92 -12.59
CA LEU A 106 -9.71 -32.88 -12.59
C LEU A 106 -9.70 -33.68 -13.87
N THR A 107 -9.79 -34.99 -13.73
CA THR A 107 -9.92 -35.90 -14.89
C THR A 107 -11.36 -36.28 -15.17
N LYS A 108 -11.74 -36.25 -16.44
CA LYS A 108 -13.01 -36.79 -16.91
C LYS A 108 -12.96 -38.36 -16.88
N PRO A 109 -14.04 -39.04 -16.42
CA PRO A 109 -15.32 -38.47 -16.00
C PRO A 109 -15.23 -37.78 -14.65
N LEU A 110 -15.89 -36.64 -14.52
CA LEU A 110 -15.85 -35.80 -13.31
C LEU A 110 -16.54 -36.49 -12.14
N LYS A 111 -15.81 -36.65 -11.03
CA LYS A 111 -16.36 -37.18 -9.78
C LYS A 111 -16.82 -36.00 -8.91
N ARG A 112 -18.09 -36.06 -8.45
CA ARG A 112 -18.71 -35.02 -7.62
C ARG A 112 -17.83 -34.61 -6.43
N GLU A 113 -17.30 -35.59 -5.67
CA GLU A 113 -16.49 -35.33 -4.47
C GLU A 113 -15.22 -34.54 -4.79
N LYS A 114 -14.58 -34.84 -5.95
CA LYS A 114 -13.38 -34.12 -6.39
C LYS A 114 -13.70 -32.68 -6.81
N VAL A 115 -14.78 -32.47 -7.56
CA VAL A 115 -15.22 -31.13 -7.96
C VAL A 115 -15.50 -30.27 -6.73
N ILE A 116 -16.25 -30.81 -5.78
CA ILE A 116 -16.60 -30.12 -4.55
C ILE A 116 -15.39 -29.83 -3.68
N SER A 117 -14.48 -30.82 -3.53
CA SER A 117 -13.23 -30.62 -2.78
C SER A 117 -12.37 -29.53 -3.36
N SER A 118 -12.15 -29.56 -4.70
CA SER A 118 -11.37 -28.53 -5.39
C SER A 118 -11.98 -27.13 -5.23
N LEU A 119 -13.28 -27.02 -5.40
CA LEU A 119 -13.98 -25.75 -5.27
C LEU A 119 -13.96 -25.23 -3.81
N SER A 120 -14.15 -26.11 -2.82
CA SER A 120 -14.04 -25.74 -1.40
C SER A 120 -12.64 -25.27 -1.01
N HIS A 121 -11.59 -25.83 -1.63
CA HIS A 121 -10.22 -25.38 -1.45
C HIS A 121 -10.02 -23.98 -2.07
N ALA A 122 -10.53 -23.79 -3.29
CA ALA A 122 -10.45 -22.49 -3.97
C ALA A 122 -11.18 -21.38 -3.17
N PHE A 123 -12.37 -21.66 -2.65
CA PHE A 123 -13.09 -20.69 -1.79
C PHE A 123 -12.29 -20.31 -0.54
N ARG A 124 -11.71 -21.29 0.16
CA ARG A 124 -10.88 -21.02 1.34
C ARG A 124 -9.66 -20.15 1.01
N GLU A 125 -9.02 -20.40 -0.13
CA GLU A 125 -7.90 -19.60 -0.59
C GLU A 125 -8.31 -18.17 -0.91
N LEU A 126 -9.41 -17.97 -1.64
CA LEU A 126 -9.96 -16.63 -1.93
C LEU A 126 -10.34 -15.87 -0.66
N ASP A 127 -10.97 -16.54 0.31
CA ASP A 127 -11.33 -15.92 1.59
C ASP A 127 -10.10 -15.54 2.40
N TYR A 128 -9.07 -16.38 2.39
CA TYR A 128 -7.81 -16.08 3.05
C TYR A 128 -7.15 -14.84 2.43
N HIS A 129 -7.05 -14.76 1.09
CA HIS A 129 -6.50 -13.60 0.41
C HIS A 129 -7.33 -12.33 0.64
N LYS A 130 -8.66 -12.41 0.56
CA LYS A 130 -9.54 -11.26 0.85
C LYS A 130 -9.38 -10.77 2.30
N LYS A 131 -9.33 -11.67 3.28
CA LYS A 131 -9.10 -11.31 4.69
C LYS A 131 -7.73 -10.66 4.90
N HIS A 132 -6.67 -11.20 4.29
CA HIS A 132 -5.33 -10.62 4.39
C HIS A 132 -5.26 -9.23 3.75
N GLN A 133 -5.82 -9.05 2.56
CA GLN A 133 -5.87 -7.72 1.90
C GLN A 133 -6.63 -6.70 2.75
N ILE A 134 -7.78 -7.06 3.31
CA ILE A 134 -8.53 -6.18 4.21
C ILE A 134 -7.72 -5.87 5.47
N GLN A 135 -7.06 -6.87 6.07
CA GLN A 135 -6.23 -6.68 7.26
C GLN A 135 -5.02 -5.80 6.98
N GLU A 136 -4.35 -5.98 5.84
CA GLU A 136 -3.24 -5.13 5.41
C GLU A 136 -3.70 -3.69 5.15
N GLN A 137 -4.87 -3.53 4.53
CA GLN A 137 -5.44 -2.20 4.28
C GLN A 137 -5.85 -1.51 5.59
N LEU A 138 -6.52 -2.22 6.51
CA LEU A 138 -6.86 -1.70 7.84
C LEU A 138 -5.62 -1.37 8.67
N ASN A 139 -4.59 -2.21 8.61
CA ASN A 139 -3.32 -1.93 9.26
C ASN A 139 -2.68 -0.67 8.67
N LYS A 140 -2.64 -0.55 7.33
CA LYS A 140 -2.08 0.61 6.65
C LYS A 140 -2.84 1.90 6.99
N GLU A 141 -4.17 1.88 6.97
CA GLU A 141 -5.01 3.03 7.36
C GLU A 141 -4.82 3.38 8.84
N SER A 142 -4.71 2.38 9.73
CA SER A 142 -4.41 2.59 11.15
C SER A 142 -3.03 3.19 11.34
N PHE A 143 -2.01 2.70 10.64
CA PHE A 143 -0.67 3.27 10.70
C PHE A 143 -0.63 4.70 10.17
N ASP A 144 -1.30 4.99 9.06
CA ASP A 144 -1.37 6.35 8.49
C ASP A 144 -2.07 7.35 9.44
N THR A 145 -2.91 6.88 10.35
CA THR A 145 -3.59 7.71 11.36
C THR A 145 -2.80 7.80 12.67
N VAL A 146 -2.24 6.70 13.14
CA VAL A 146 -1.57 6.61 14.46
C VAL A 146 -0.16 7.19 14.41
N ILE A 147 0.61 6.93 13.36
CA ILE A 147 1.99 7.44 13.23
C ILE A 147 2.06 8.96 13.39
N PRO A 148 1.22 9.78 12.73
CA PRO A 148 1.22 11.23 12.94
C PRO A 148 0.98 11.66 14.39
N VAL A 149 0.16 10.93 15.14
CA VAL A 149 -0.08 11.21 16.56
C VAL A 149 1.17 10.96 17.39
N ILE A 150 1.85 9.84 17.14
CA ILE A 150 3.11 9.48 17.81
C ILE A 150 4.22 10.48 17.45
N GLU A 151 4.36 10.84 16.16
CA GLU A 151 5.31 11.86 15.70
C GLU A 151 5.08 13.20 16.36
N ASN A 152 3.81 13.64 16.44
CA ASN A 152 3.42 14.88 17.12
C ASN A 152 3.79 14.83 18.61
N GLY A 153 3.52 13.72 19.29
CA GLY A 153 3.91 13.50 20.68
C GLY A 153 5.40 13.63 20.88
N PHE A 154 6.19 12.92 20.06
CA PHE A 154 7.63 12.95 20.14
C PHE A 154 8.22 14.36 19.97
N ILE A 155 7.83 15.07 18.93
CA ILE A 155 8.30 16.44 18.68
C ILE A 155 7.84 17.40 19.79
N SER A 156 6.63 17.22 20.34
CA SER A 156 6.15 18.04 21.46
C SER A 156 7.00 17.85 22.72
N GLU A 157 7.46 16.62 23.00
CA GLU A 157 8.31 16.35 24.16
C GLU A 157 9.72 16.94 24.02
N LEU A 158 10.20 17.22 22.79
CA LEU A 158 11.46 17.96 22.60
C LEU A 158 11.44 19.36 23.23
N LEU A 159 10.24 19.92 23.42
CA LEU A 159 10.06 21.19 24.13
C LEU A 159 10.20 21.05 25.65
N PHE A 160 10.17 19.80 26.18
CA PHE A 160 10.25 19.46 27.58
C PHE A 160 11.34 18.38 27.80
N PRO A 161 12.64 18.76 27.83
CA PRO A 161 13.76 17.80 27.79
C PRO A 161 13.72 16.72 28.88
N GLU A 162 13.21 17.02 30.07
CA GLU A 162 13.10 16.07 31.18
C GLU A 162 12.13 14.91 30.85
N GLN A 163 11.06 15.18 30.15
CA GLN A 163 10.08 14.16 29.72
C GLN A 163 10.62 13.33 28.57
N LEU A 164 11.33 13.94 27.64
CA LEU A 164 11.97 13.26 26.53
C LEU A 164 12.91 12.14 27.00
N HIS A 165 13.74 12.40 28.02
CA HIS A 165 14.68 11.41 28.56
C HIS A 165 13.98 10.14 29.06
N GLN A 166 12.78 10.24 29.58
CA GLN A 166 12.00 9.12 30.08
C GLN A 166 11.36 8.29 28.95
N ASN A 167 10.92 8.94 27.88
CA ASN A 167 10.10 8.35 26.83
C ASN A 167 10.86 8.09 25.52
N LEU A 168 12.13 8.50 25.41
CA LEU A 168 12.89 8.41 24.16
C LEU A 168 12.94 6.99 23.59
N SER A 169 13.18 5.99 24.43
CA SER A 169 13.25 4.58 24.00
C SER A 169 11.89 4.09 23.45
N LEU A 170 10.79 4.57 24.00
CA LEU A 170 9.45 4.25 23.53
C LEU A 170 9.22 4.84 22.13
N TYR A 171 9.50 6.14 21.94
CA TYR A 171 9.33 6.79 20.64
C TYR A 171 10.23 6.21 19.55
N THR A 172 11.52 5.97 19.87
CA THR A 172 12.47 5.37 18.91
C THR A 172 12.01 3.97 18.48
N SER A 173 11.46 3.18 19.40
CA SER A 173 10.91 1.86 19.09
C SER A 173 9.63 1.95 18.24
N LEU A 174 8.68 2.83 18.61
CA LEU A 174 7.40 2.96 17.89
C LEU A 174 7.55 3.55 16.48
N LEU A 175 8.54 4.43 16.28
CA LEU A 175 8.82 5.09 15.01
C LEU A 175 9.94 4.43 14.21
N ASP A 176 10.45 3.27 14.67
CA ASP A 176 11.53 2.50 14.04
C ASP A 176 12.80 3.33 13.78
N ILE A 177 13.19 4.16 14.77
CA ILE A 177 14.35 5.04 14.67
C ILE A 177 15.57 4.31 15.21
N HIS A 178 16.50 3.95 14.34
CA HIS A 178 17.76 3.29 14.68
C HIS A 178 18.97 4.24 14.68
N ALA A 179 18.79 5.45 14.14
CA ALA A 179 19.85 6.43 14.03
C ALA A 179 20.23 7.01 15.42
N PRO A 180 21.52 7.08 15.78
CA PRO A 180 21.94 7.60 17.07
C PRO A 180 21.91 9.12 17.19
N TYR A 181 21.82 9.81 16.05
CA TYR A 181 21.83 11.26 15.93
C TYR A 181 20.62 11.74 15.14
N GLY A 182 20.38 13.05 15.19
CA GLY A 182 19.37 13.70 14.37
C GLY A 182 19.57 15.20 14.35
N TRP A 183 18.89 15.86 13.45
CA TRP A 183 18.85 17.31 13.39
C TRP A 183 17.42 17.80 13.17
N ILE A 184 17.14 18.99 13.66
CA ILE A 184 15.81 19.60 13.57
C ILE A 184 15.76 20.60 12.42
N MET A 185 14.70 20.55 11.67
CA MET A 185 14.29 21.56 10.72
C MET A 185 13.09 22.32 11.29
N ALA A 186 13.18 23.63 11.37
CA ALA A 186 12.06 24.50 11.68
C ALA A 186 11.48 25.09 10.40
N LEU A 187 10.18 24.95 10.20
CA LEU A 187 9.42 25.54 9.11
C LEU A 187 8.51 26.62 9.68
N LYS A 188 8.69 27.87 9.25
CA LYS A 188 7.78 28.99 9.52
C LYS A 188 6.98 29.25 8.24
N PHE A 189 5.68 29.40 8.36
CA PHE A 189 4.81 29.60 7.19
C PHE A 189 3.82 30.72 7.38
N SER A 190 3.38 31.29 6.24
CA SER A 190 2.40 32.39 6.21
C SER A 190 1.70 32.46 4.86
N GLN A 191 0.58 33.18 4.83
CA GLN A 191 -0.06 33.54 3.56
C GLN A 191 0.79 34.52 2.77
N ILE A 192 0.67 34.46 1.43
CA ILE A 192 1.29 35.39 0.51
C ILE A 192 0.41 36.63 0.41
N THR A 193 0.96 37.79 0.73
CA THR A 193 0.28 39.08 0.51
C THR A 193 0.71 39.69 -0.82
N ALA A 194 -0.12 40.61 -1.35
CA ALA A 194 0.19 41.35 -2.59
C ALA A 194 1.51 42.15 -2.52
N HIS A 195 2.02 42.43 -1.35
CA HIS A 195 3.27 43.18 -1.11
C HIS A 195 4.43 42.27 -0.64
N GLY A 196 4.28 40.94 -0.69
CA GLY A 196 5.34 40.01 -0.31
C GLY A 196 5.67 39.93 1.18
N THR A 197 4.94 40.64 2.04
CA THR A 197 5.10 40.56 3.49
C THR A 197 4.32 39.39 4.07
N MET A 198 4.86 38.75 5.13
CA MET A 198 4.20 37.66 5.83
C MET A 198 3.06 38.21 6.70
N CYS A 199 1.82 37.89 6.36
CA CYS A 199 0.62 38.31 7.13
C CYS A 199 -0.32 37.16 7.41
N ASN A 200 -1.18 37.35 8.43
CA ASN A 200 -2.26 36.47 8.84
C ASN A 200 -1.81 35.03 9.27
N PRO A 201 -1.20 34.90 10.45
CA PRO A 201 -0.80 33.61 11.00
C PRO A 201 -1.98 32.62 11.13
N ILE A 202 -3.15 33.11 11.57
CA ILE A 202 -4.33 32.25 11.82
C ILE A 202 -4.87 31.69 10.52
N GLY A 203 -5.05 32.50 9.48
CA GLY A 203 -5.53 32.03 8.18
C GLY A 203 -4.59 31.01 7.54
N SER A 204 -3.26 31.20 7.69
CA SER A 204 -2.27 30.27 7.18
C SER A 204 -2.31 28.91 7.90
N VAL A 205 -2.60 28.89 9.21
CA VAL A 205 -2.75 27.65 9.98
C VAL A 205 -3.97 26.85 9.50
N VAL A 206 -5.11 27.50 9.34
CA VAL A 206 -6.34 26.85 8.84
C VAL A 206 -6.12 26.29 7.43
N GLN A 207 -5.47 27.07 6.56
CA GLN A 207 -5.15 26.62 5.20
C GLN A 207 -4.22 25.40 5.21
N LEU A 208 -3.16 25.40 6.02
CA LEU A 208 -2.22 24.28 6.11
C LEU A 208 -2.87 23.06 6.73
N GLN A 209 -3.70 23.21 7.77
CA GLN A 209 -4.44 22.10 8.38
C GLN A 209 -5.36 21.40 7.39
N GLY A 210 -6.04 22.14 6.52
CA GLY A 210 -6.85 21.57 5.43
C GLY A 210 -6.04 20.78 4.39
N GLN A 211 -4.72 20.95 4.35
CA GLN A 211 -3.81 20.30 3.40
C GLN A 211 -2.68 19.52 4.10
N ILE A 212 -2.83 19.20 5.38
CA ILE A 212 -1.77 18.63 6.21
C ILE A 212 -1.25 17.28 5.66
N SER A 213 -2.13 16.43 5.16
CA SER A 213 -1.74 15.14 4.57
C SER A 213 -0.87 15.34 3.33
N TYR A 214 -1.21 16.31 2.49
CA TYR A 214 -0.43 16.63 1.32
C TYR A 214 0.92 17.28 1.68
N PHE A 215 0.94 18.17 2.66
CA PHE A 215 2.17 18.72 3.24
C PHE A 215 3.11 17.59 3.72
N ARG A 216 2.59 16.65 4.50
CA ARG A 216 3.37 15.49 5.00
C ARG A 216 3.92 14.64 3.85
N THR A 217 3.14 14.41 2.80
CA THR A 217 3.58 13.70 1.59
C THR A 217 4.78 14.39 0.93
N ILE A 218 4.74 15.73 0.80
CA ILE A 218 5.86 16.48 0.23
C ILE A 218 7.11 16.34 1.11
N ILE A 219 6.99 16.52 2.43
CA ILE A 219 8.13 16.37 3.35
C ILE A 219 8.75 14.98 3.25
N LYS A 220 7.93 13.93 3.30
CA LYS A 220 8.39 12.54 3.22
C LYS A 220 9.01 12.19 1.85
N ALA A 221 8.63 12.85 0.76
CA ALA A 221 9.25 12.69 -0.54
C ALA A 221 10.70 13.20 -0.59
N PHE A 222 11.00 14.28 0.16
CA PHE A 222 12.35 14.80 0.30
C PHE A 222 13.12 14.10 1.42
N PHE A 223 12.50 13.83 2.53
CA PHE A 223 13.09 13.21 3.73
C PHE A 223 12.22 12.04 4.19
N PRO A 224 12.42 10.83 3.63
CA PRO A 224 11.55 9.67 3.92
C PRO A 224 11.47 9.30 5.41
N SER A 225 12.56 9.46 6.15
CA SER A 225 12.65 9.20 7.59
C SER A 225 12.26 10.39 8.48
N ALA A 226 11.77 11.50 7.90
CA ALA A 226 11.39 12.68 8.66
C ALA A 226 10.25 12.39 9.65
N ILE A 227 10.37 12.89 10.87
CA ILE A 227 9.37 12.84 11.92
C ILE A 227 8.78 14.23 12.06
N ILE A 228 7.50 14.36 11.76
CA ILE A 228 6.84 15.66 11.56
C ILE A 228 6.01 15.99 12.78
N GLY A 229 6.34 17.10 13.45
CA GLY A 229 5.63 17.57 14.62
C GLY A 229 4.30 18.28 14.32
N PRO A 230 3.60 18.70 15.39
CA PRO A 230 2.36 19.42 15.26
C PRO A 230 2.57 20.84 14.72
N VAL A 231 1.50 21.43 14.24
CA VAL A 231 1.46 22.87 13.90
C VAL A 231 1.39 23.67 15.20
N LEU A 232 2.46 24.38 15.52
CA LEU A 232 2.58 25.25 16.69
C LEU A 232 2.55 26.71 16.25
N ALA A 233 1.40 27.36 16.40
CA ALA A 233 1.11 28.64 15.76
C ALA A 233 1.38 28.57 14.26
N ASN A 234 2.34 29.32 13.72
CA ASN A 234 2.70 29.27 12.30
C ASN A 234 4.04 28.55 12.06
N ARG A 235 4.38 27.56 12.90
CA ARG A 235 5.63 26.78 12.83
C ARG A 235 5.36 25.30 12.90
N ILE A 236 6.27 24.54 12.29
CA ILE A 236 6.35 23.09 12.42
C ILE A 236 7.82 22.72 12.61
N PHE A 237 8.08 21.85 13.57
CA PHE A 237 9.41 21.26 13.76
C PHE A 237 9.42 19.85 13.21
N ILE A 238 10.50 19.51 12.52
CA ILE A 238 10.68 18.23 11.86
C ILE A 238 12.03 17.67 12.28
N LEU A 239 12.05 16.49 12.84
CA LEU A 239 13.28 15.76 13.13
C LEU A 239 13.67 14.90 11.91
N ILE A 240 14.90 14.99 11.50
CA ILE A 240 15.52 14.11 10.51
C ILE A 240 16.60 13.27 11.19
N PRO A 241 16.39 11.95 11.34
CA PRO A 241 17.40 11.04 11.87
C PRO A 241 18.67 11.02 11.01
N SER A 242 19.85 10.92 11.65
CA SER A 242 21.16 10.89 11.00
C SER A 242 22.07 9.85 11.64
N ASN A 243 22.93 9.23 10.84
CA ASN A 243 23.94 8.28 11.32
C ASN A 243 25.31 8.93 11.62
N SER A 244 25.46 10.23 11.33
CA SER A 244 26.69 10.98 11.49
C SER A 244 26.51 12.24 12.33
N MET A 245 27.52 12.57 13.14
CA MET A 245 27.65 13.82 13.88
C MET A 245 29.12 14.10 14.15
N PRO A 246 29.66 15.27 13.72
CA PRO A 246 29.03 16.24 12.83
C PRO A 246 28.71 15.66 11.45
N LEU A 247 27.84 16.33 10.68
CA LEU A 247 27.62 15.97 9.29
C LEU A 247 28.89 16.24 8.48
N SER A 248 29.19 15.38 7.50
CA SER A 248 30.25 15.64 6.52
C SER A 248 29.90 16.84 5.63
N GLU A 249 30.89 17.47 5.02
CA GLU A 249 30.65 18.59 4.09
C GLU A 249 29.69 18.23 2.96
N SER A 250 29.75 16.99 2.47
CA SER A 250 28.86 16.49 1.43
C SER A 250 27.41 16.31 1.92
N GLU A 251 27.24 15.82 3.17
CA GLU A 251 25.92 15.67 3.81
C GLU A 251 25.31 17.04 4.11
N GLU A 252 26.13 17.99 4.55
CA GLU A 252 25.67 19.35 4.83
C GLU A 252 25.21 20.07 3.56
N ALA A 253 26.01 19.99 2.47
CA ALA A 253 25.63 20.55 1.17
C ALA A 253 24.35 19.89 0.61
N PHE A 254 24.20 18.58 0.79
CA PHE A 254 23.03 17.83 0.40
C PHE A 254 21.78 18.26 1.21
N ARG A 255 21.92 18.38 2.54
CA ARG A 255 20.88 18.85 3.46
C ARG A 255 20.36 20.22 3.03
N GLN A 256 21.26 21.18 2.82
CA GLN A 256 20.91 22.55 2.44
C GLN A 256 20.20 22.61 1.09
N LYS A 257 20.75 21.95 0.07
CA LYS A 257 20.15 21.89 -1.27
C LYS A 257 18.74 21.28 -1.22
N ARG A 258 18.62 20.15 -0.56
CA ARG A 258 17.35 19.40 -0.50
C ARG A 258 16.26 20.15 0.27
N SER A 259 16.64 20.86 1.33
CA SER A 259 15.75 21.74 2.09
C SER A 259 15.24 22.91 1.24
N LYS A 260 16.11 23.52 0.42
CA LYS A 260 15.74 24.62 -0.48
C LYS A 260 14.83 24.18 -1.62
N ASP A 261 15.10 23.00 -2.19
CA ASP A 261 14.26 22.41 -3.23
C ASP A 261 12.87 22.08 -2.68
N MET A 262 12.82 21.54 -1.45
CA MET A 262 11.57 21.27 -0.72
C MET A 262 10.79 22.54 -0.43
N GLU A 263 11.43 23.61 0.06
CA GLU A 263 10.82 24.92 0.29
C GLU A 263 10.13 25.45 -0.97
N THR A 264 10.83 25.38 -2.10
CA THR A 264 10.32 25.80 -3.41
C THR A 264 9.07 24.98 -3.81
N GLN A 265 9.10 23.68 -3.58
CA GLN A 265 7.97 22.83 -3.89
C GLN A 265 6.77 23.07 -2.98
N LEU A 266 6.99 23.21 -1.65
CA LEU A 266 5.96 23.55 -0.68
C LEU A 266 5.26 24.86 -1.07
N HIS A 267 6.05 25.90 -1.37
CA HIS A 267 5.52 27.20 -1.81
C HIS A 267 4.60 27.07 -3.02
N ARG A 268 5.08 26.38 -4.08
CA ARG A 268 4.34 26.22 -5.33
C ARG A 268 3.05 25.41 -5.18
N LYS A 269 3.06 24.40 -4.29
CA LYS A 269 1.97 23.41 -4.19
C LYS A 269 0.90 23.77 -3.16
N LEU A 270 1.29 24.46 -2.09
CA LEU A 270 0.38 24.79 -0.98
C LEU A 270 -0.11 26.25 -0.97
N ASN A 271 0.43 27.06 -1.88
CA ASN A 271 0.13 28.50 -1.94
C ASN A 271 0.35 29.23 -0.60
N LEU A 272 1.40 28.80 0.13
CA LEU A 272 1.89 29.39 1.37
C LEU A 272 3.36 29.72 1.18
N ARG A 273 3.84 30.77 1.84
CA ARG A 273 5.26 31.08 1.92
C ARG A 273 5.85 30.32 3.10
N PHE A 274 6.96 29.62 2.83
CA PHE A 274 7.73 28.92 3.84
C PHE A 274 9.10 29.55 4.02
N LYS A 275 9.62 29.50 5.22
CA LYS A 275 11.01 29.84 5.56
C LYS A 275 11.55 28.68 6.39
N ILE A 276 12.76 28.25 6.11
CA ILE A 276 13.39 27.07 6.73
C ILE A 276 14.58 27.52 7.59
N GLY A 277 14.63 27.02 8.83
CA GLY A 277 15.78 27.08 9.70
C GLY A 277 16.30 25.66 9.97
N LEU A 278 17.59 25.46 9.94
CA LEU A 278 18.24 24.16 10.16
C LEU A 278 19.07 24.21 11.44
N GLY A 279 18.87 23.27 12.36
CA GLY A 279 19.73 23.07 13.53
C GLY A 279 20.84 22.06 13.22
N GLU A 280 21.92 22.10 13.99
CA GLU A 280 23.03 21.15 13.87
C GLU A 280 22.64 19.75 14.30
N ALA A 281 23.34 18.74 13.75
CA ALA A 281 23.16 17.35 14.17
C ALA A 281 23.56 17.17 15.62
N GLN A 282 22.72 16.51 16.41
CA GLN A 282 22.89 16.27 17.85
C GLN A 282 22.56 14.80 18.17
N PRO A 283 23.11 14.25 19.29
CA PRO A 283 22.63 12.98 19.80
C PRO A 283 21.13 13.03 20.07
N MET A 284 20.40 11.91 19.88
CA MET A 284 18.95 11.84 20.12
C MET A 284 18.53 12.32 21.52
N MET A 285 19.41 12.16 22.51
CA MET A 285 19.18 12.66 23.88
C MET A 285 19.30 14.18 24.03
N ASN A 286 19.89 14.87 23.03
CA ASN A 286 20.18 16.31 23.10
C ASN A 286 19.56 17.12 21.95
N LEU A 287 18.50 16.62 21.36
CA LEU A 287 17.80 17.25 20.22
C LEU A 287 17.23 18.64 20.56
N ALA A 288 17.00 18.94 21.81
CA ALA A 288 16.55 20.26 22.26
C ALA A 288 17.51 21.40 21.83
N GLN A 289 18.82 21.11 21.77
CA GLN A 289 19.82 22.06 21.27
C GLN A 289 19.61 22.33 19.77
N SER A 290 19.47 21.28 18.95
CA SER A 290 19.19 21.41 17.52
C SER A 290 17.85 22.14 17.23
N LEU A 291 16.84 21.89 18.08
CA LEU A 291 15.55 22.59 17.98
C LEU A 291 15.72 24.10 18.22
N LYS A 292 16.48 24.49 19.22
CA LYS A 292 16.76 25.90 19.54
C LYS A 292 17.48 26.58 18.36
N GLU A 293 18.52 25.95 17.83
CA GLU A 293 19.29 26.46 16.68
C GLU A 293 18.42 26.61 15.42
N ALA A 294 17.59 25.60 15.11
CA ALA A 294 16.66 25.65 13.96
C ALA A 294 15.64 26.77 14.15
N HIS A 295 15.16 26.97 15.37
CA HIS A 295 14.22 28.04 15.69
C HIS A 295 14.86 29.43 15.53
N GLU A 296 16.07 29.63 16.01
CA GLU A 296 16.80 30.89 15.85
C GLU A 296 17.10 31.19 14.37
N ALA A 297 17.51 30.16 13.61
CA ALA A 297 17.80 30.28 12.17
C ALA A 297 16.58 30.67 11.33
N VAL A 298 15.37 30.27 11.73
CA VAL A 298 14.14 30.62 10.98
C VAL A 298 13.65 32.04 11.28
N GLU A 299 14.08 32.64 12.39
CA GLU A 299 13.72 34.03 12.78
C GLU A 299 14.62 35.08 12.13
N GLN A 300 15.87 34.71 11.82
CA GLN A 300 16.80 35.57 11.05
C GLN A 300 16.33 35.76 9.61
#